data_185c71b3cd40e7e9cb9da22be356e531
#
_entry.id   185c71b3cd40e7e9cb9da22be356e531
#
_cell.length_a   1.000
_cell.length_b   1.000
_cell.length_c   1.000
_cell.angle_alpha   90.00
_cell.angle_beta   90.00
_cell.angle_gamma   90.00
#
_symmetry.space_group_name_H-M   'P 1'
#
loop_
_entity.id
_entity.type
_entity.pdbx_description
1 polymer ?
#
loop_
_entity_poly.entity_id
_entity_poly.type
_entity_poly.pdbx_seq_one_letter_code
_entity_poly.pdbx_strand_id
1 'polypeptide(L)'
;MGTINSIIKGAEPIFIKGNEIGLLISHGFMGTPQSVRFIGEQLANLGYTILAPRLSGHGTDYYDLEKCHYDDWFASLENGYQKLKKYCTDIFIIGQSMGGTLSLWLAKKNPEIAGIMLINAALTIPSLEHLQNLSSPRYIDEDHPDIKDQSVYEITYKKAPIHAIHELQKLMDRTPAILKSIKCPILGIKSAIDHVVPPQNTDFILANIESKNKQLIVLENSYHVASMDFDKMTIVNSCHQFVQDLLHQKKQARIE
;
A
#
# COMPACT_ATOMS: atom_id res chain seq x y z
N MET A 1 6.38 -24.70 -20.81
CA MET A 1 5.52 -23.49 -20.85
C MET A 1 4.70 -23.52 -19.56
N GLY A 2 4.99 -22.66 -18.59
CA GLY A 2 4.18 -22.57 -17.37
C GLY A 2 2.78 -22.10 -17.73
N THR A 3 1.77 -22.77 -17.18
CA THR A 3 0.38 -22.32 -17.26
C THR A 3 0.29 -20.92 -16.68
N ILE A 4 -0.11 -19.94 -17.49
CA ILE A 4 -0.46 -18.60 -16.98
C ILE A 4 -1.78 -18.78 -16.24
N ASN A 5 -1.74 -18.73 -14.90
CA ASN A 5 -2.95 -18.81 -14.10
C ASN A 5 -3.85 -17.60 -14.40
N SER A 6 -5.15 -17.84 -14.52
CA SER A 6 -6.11 -16.76 -14.76
C SER A 6 -6.19 -15.84 -13.53
N ILE A 7 -6.43 -14.55 -13.77
CA ILE A 7 -6.68 -13.61 -12.68
C ILE A 7 -8.01 -13.99 -12.00
N ILE A 8 -8.02 -14.03 -10.69
CA ILE A 8 -9.24 -14.22 -9.88
C ILE A 8 -10.18 -13.05 -10.18
N LYS A 9 -11.44 -13.36 -10.49
CA LYS A 9 -12.46 -12.34 -10.77
C LYS A 9 -12.55 -11.34 -9.60
N GLY A 10 -12.39 -10.06 -9.90
CA GLY A 10 -12.35 -8.96 -8.92
C GLY A 10 -10.93 -8.55 -8.50
N ALA A 11 -9.90 -9.35 -8.79
CA ALA A 11 -8.51 -9.05 -8.49
C ALA A 11 -7.77 -8.30 -9.62
N GLU A 12 -8.48 -7.90 -10.67
CA GLU A 12 -7.92 -7.19 -11.81
C GLU A 12 -7.36 -5.82 -11.38
N PRO A 13 -6.29 -5.32 -12.07
CA PRO A 13 -5.79 -3.97 -11.82
C PRO A 13 -6.88 -2.93 -12.13
N ILE A 14 -6.84 -1.82 -11.40
CA ILE A 14 -7.81 -0.73 -11.54
C ILE A 14 -7.13 0.43 -12.27
N PHE A 15 -7.80 0.98 -13.29
CA PHE A 15 -7.44 2.24 -13.91
C PHE A 15 -8.70 3.04 -14.20
N ILE A 16 -8.84 4.20 -13.56
CA ILE A 16 -9.95 5.13 -13.76
C ILE A 16 -9.34 6.48 -14.13
N LYS A 17 -9.60 6.93 -15.35
CA LYS A 17 -9.08 8.22 -15.82
C LYS A 17 -9.94 9.35 -15.27
N GLY A 18 -9.31 10.32 -14.64
CA GLY A 18 -9.90 11.57 -14.15
C GLY A 18 -9.09 12.78 -14.63
N ASN A 19 -8.79 13.70 -13.72
CA ASN A 19 -7.98 14.91 -13.98
C ASN A 19 -6.47 14.60 -14.02
N GLU A 20 -5.64 15.65 -14.06
CA GLU A 20 -4.17 15.56 -14.09
C GLU A 20 -3.50 15.19 -12.76
N ILE A 21 -4.28 14.96 -11.69
CA ILE A 21 -3.77 14.51 -10.40
C ILE A 21 -3.94 13.00 -10.32
N GLY A 22 -2.81 12.30 -10.27
CA GLY A 22 -2.77 10.84 -10.23
C GLY A 22 -2.63 10.31 -8.81
N LEU A 23 -3.42 9.31 -8.46
CA LEU A 23 -3.29 8.54 -7.22
C LEU A 23 -2.93 7.10 -7.58
N LEU A 24 -1.70 6.71 -7.25
CA LEU A 24 -1.23 5.34 -7.36
C LEU A 24 -1.55 4.63 -6.05
N ILE A 25 -2.32 3.53 -6.10
CA ILE A 25 -2.77 2.84 -4.88
C ILE A 25 -2.20 1.42 -4.86
N SER A 26 -1.47 1.06 -3.80
CA SER A 26 -0.89 -0.26 -3.60
C SER A 26 -1.60 -1.03 -2.51
N HIS A 27 -2.04 -2.26 -2.84
CA HIS A 27 -2.56 -3.21 -1.87
C HIS A 27 -1.45 -3.86 -1.04
N GLY A 28 -1.81 -4.61 0.02
CA GLY A 28 -0.91 -5.32 0.91
C GLY A 28 -0.49 -6.71 0.40
N PHE A 29 0.36 -7.37 1.20
CA PHE A 29 0.76 -8.76 1.01
C PHE A 29 -0.47 -9.68 1.08
N MET A 30 -0.53 -10.69 0.24
CA MET A 30 -1.66 -11.61 0.05
C MET A 30 -2.95 -10.97 -0.50
N GLY A 31 -3.14 -9.64 -0.35
CA GLY A 31 -4.28 -8.92 -0.89
C GLY A 31 -4.23 -8.70 -2.40
N THR A 32 -5.20 -8.00 -2.94
CA THR A 32 -5.33 -7.68 -4.37
C THR A 32 -5.83 -6.25 -4.55
N PRO A 33 -5.91 -5.72 -5.78
CA PRO A 33 -6.53 -4.40 -6.01
C PRO A 33 -7.96 -4.28 -5.47
N GLN A 34 -8.66 -5.40 -5.25
CA GLN A 34 -9.99 -5.40 -4.66
C GLN A 34 -10.00 -4.78 -3.25
N SER A 35 -8.97 -5.02 -2.44
CA SER A 35 -8.94 -4.48 -1.06
C SER A 35 -8.83 -2.97 -1.00
N VAL A 36 -8.32 -2.33 -2.06
CA VAL A 36 -8.20 -0.87 -2.16
C VAL A 36 -9.19 -0.24 -3.16
N ARG A 37 -10.07 -1.06 -3.76
CA ARG A 37 -11.04 -0.63 -4.77
C ARG A 37 -11.95 0.48 -4.28
N PHE A 38 -12.54 0.32 -3.09
CA PHE A 38 -13.45 1.31 -2.53
C PHE A 38 -12.77 2.69 -2.42
N ILE A 39 -11.56 2.73 -1.85
CA ILE A 39 -10.78 3.98 -1.74
C ILE A 39 -10.55 4.59 -3.12
N GLY A 40 -10.12 3.77 -4.09
CA GLY A 40 -9.87 4.22 -5.46
C GLY A 40 -11.11 4.78 -6.15
N GLU A 41 -12.26 4.11 -6.05
CA GLU A 41 -13.51 4.54 -6.68
C GLU A 41 -14.05 5.84 -6.04
N GLN A 42 -13.98 5.97 -4.71
CA GLN A 42 -14.41 7.20 -4.04
C GLN A 42 -13.51 8.39 -4.42
N LEU A 43 -12.20 8.19 -4.49
CA LEU A 43 -11.29 9.23 -4.94
C LEU A 43 -11.44 9.55 -6.43
N ALA A 44 -11.78 8.57 -7.28
CA ALA A 44 -12.14 8.81 -8.68
C ALA A 44 -13.39 9.67 -8.82
N ASN A 45 -14.41 9.46 -7.97
CA ASN A 45 -15.63 10.28 -7.92
C ASN A 45 -15.32 11.75 -7.54
N LEU A 46 -14.19 12.01 -6.86
CA LEU A 46 -13.69 13.35 -6.58
C LEU A 46 -12.83 13.93 -7.74
N GLY A 47 -12.74 13.22 -8.85
CA GLY A 47 -12.12 13.67 -10.09
C GLY A 47 -10.67 13.23 -10.30
N TYR A 48 -10.05 12.49 -9.40
CA TYR A 48 -8.67 12.03 -9.53
C TYR A 48 -8.51 10.91 -10.57
N THR A 49 -7.34 10.85 -11.20
CA THR A 49 -6.94 9.68 -12.00
C THR A 49 -6.38 8.61 -11.07
N ILE A 50 -6.99 7.43 -11.07
CA ILE A 50 -6.64 6.31 -10.18
C ILE A 50 -5.95 5.21 -10.95
N LEU A 51 -4.89 4.66 -10.36
CA LEU A 51 -4.27 3.42 -10.80
C LEU A 51 -3.93 2.57 -9.58
N ALA A 52 -4.52 1.36 -9.50
CA ALA A 52 -4.13 0.35 -8.54
C ALA A 52 -3.61 -0.88 -9.31
N PRO A 53 -2.28 -1.07 -9.40
CA PRO A 53 -1.72 -2.24 -10.08
C PRO A 53 -1.98 -3.50 -9.25
N ARG A 54 -2.17 -4.62 -9.92
CA ARG A 54 -2.05 -5.93 -9.29
C ARG A 54 -0.56 -6.27 -9.19
N LEU A 55 -0.05 -6.43 -7.98
CA LEU A 55 1.34 -6.80 -7.75
C LEU A 55 1.61 -8.22 -8.27
N SER A 56 2.82 -8.46 -8.75
CA SER A 56 3.24 -9.76 -9.28
C SER A 56 2.94 -10.90 -8.30
N GLY A 57 2.41 -12.01 -8.80
CA GLY A 57 2.06 -13.18 -8.01
C GLY A 57 0.77 -13.07 -7.18
N HIS A 58 0.17 -11.88 -7.04
CA HIS A 58 -1.08 -11.68 -6.31
C HIS A 58 -2.31 -11.83 -7.23
N GLY A 59 -3.42 -12.29 -6.68
CA GLY A 59 -4.71 -12.37 -7.39
C GLY A 59 -4.76 -13.38 -8.54
N THR A 60 -3.92 -14.42 -8.51
CA THR A 60 -3.93 -15.58 -9.43
C THR A 60 -3.91 -16.88 -8.64
N ASP A 61 -2.73 -17.33 -8.21
CA ASP A 61 -2.52 -18.52 -7.43
C ASP A 61 -1.32 -18.35 -6.49
N TYR A 62 -1.35 -18.95 -5.30
CA TYR A 62 -0.22 -18.85 -4.36
C TYR A 62 1.09 -19.46 -4.90
N TYR A 63 1.02 -20.37 -5.87
CA TYR A 63 2.21 -20.86 -6.59
C TYR A 63 2.87 -19.78 -7.45
N ASP A 64 2.12 -18.77 -7.92
CA ASP A 64 2.70 -17.64 -8.64
C ASP A 64 3.35 -16.67 -7.66
N LEU A 65 2.73 -16.46 -6.48
CA LEU A 65 3.30 -15.64 -5.41
C LEU A 65 4.62 -16.24 -4.89
N GLU A 66 4.70 -17.57 -4.78
CA GLU A 66 5.91 -18.28 -4.35
C GLU A 66 7.13 -17.99 -5.23
N LYS A 67 6.93 -17.71 -6.51
CA LYS A 67 8.02 -17.43 -7.47
C LYS A 67 8.48 -15.98 -7.44
N CYS A 68 7.74 -15.11 -6.76
CA CYS A 68 8.03 -13.68 -6.74
C CYS A 68 9.02 -13.31 -5.65
N HIS A 69 9.83 -12.29 -5.95
CA HIS A 69 10.65 -11.56 -4.99
C HIS A 69 10.03 -10.19 -4.71
N TYR A 70 10.41 -9.54 -3.62
CA TYR A 70 9.90 -8.19 -3.31
C TYR A 70 10.23 -7.16 -4.42
N ASP A 71 11.30 -7.38 -5.18
CA ASP A 71 11.64 -6.54 -6.34
C ASP A 71 10.58 -6.65 -7.47
N ASP A 72 9.91 -7.80 -7.63
CA ASP A 72 8.82 -7.96 -8.61
C ASP A 72 7.56 -7.18 -8.18
N TRP A 73 7.30 -7.13 -6.88
CA TRP A 73 6.22 -6.32 -6.32
C TRP A 73 6.51 -4.84 -6.50
N PHE A 74 7.75 -4.44 -6.18
CA PHE A 74 8.22 -3.08 -6.40
C PHE A 74 8.13 -2.68 -7.88
N ALA A 75 8.59 -3.53 -8.80
CA ALA A 75 8.52 -3.29 -10.23
C ALA A 75 7.06 -3.11 -10.72
N SER A 76 6.12 -3.89 -10.17
CA SER A 76 4.70 -3.75 -10.47
C SER A 76 4.16 -2.36 -10.08
N LEU A 77 4.53 -1.87 -8.90
CA LEU A 77 4.14 -0.54 -8.42
C LEU A 77 4.82 0.57 -9.25
N GLU A 78 6.11 0.43 -9.53
CA GLU A 78 6.89 1.38 -10.33
C GLU A 78 6.35 1.51 -11.76
N ASN A 79 5.97 0.39 -12.40
CA ASN A 79 5.33 0.40 -13.70
C ASN A 79 4.00 1.16 -13.67
N GLY A 80 3.23 1.03 -12.59
CA GLY A 80 2.03 1.82 -12.35
C GLY A 80 2.33 3.32 -12.27
N TYR A 81 3.37 3.70 -11.55
CA TYR A 81 3.84 5.09 -11.46
C TYR A 81 4.25 5.65 -12.83
N GLN A 82 5.06 4.91 -13.59
CA GLN A 82 5.47 5.32 -14.94
C GLN A 82 4.28 5.44 -15.90
N LYS A 83 3.25 4.62 -15.72
CA LYS A 83 2.01 4.73 -16.48
C LYS A 83 1.25 6.01 -16.13
N LEU A 84 1.11 6.35 -14.83
CA LEU A 84 0.45 7.60 -14.41
C LEU A 84 1.19 8.85 -14.89
N LYS A 85 2.51 8.85 -14.94
CA LYS A 85 3.32 9.97 -15.48
C LYS A 85 2.96 10.37 -16.91
N LYS A 86 2.32 9.49 -17.67
CA LYS A 86 1.86 9.81 -19.03
C LYS A 86 0.56 10.63 -19.06
N TYR A 87 -0.14 10.70 -17.93
CA TYR A 87 -1.49 11.31 -17.84
C TYR A 87 -1.57 12.41 -16.77
N CYS A 88 -0.66 12.40 -15.79
CA CYS A 88 -0.77 13.20 -14.60
C CYS A 88 0.49 14.05 -14.39
N THR A 89 0.29 15.28 -13.92
CA THR A 89 1.36 16.24 -13.58
C THR A 89 1.81 16.11 -12.12
N ASP A 90 0.87 15.80 -11.24
CA ASP A 90 1.11 15.57 -9.82
C ASP A 90 0.66 14.15 -9.46
N ILE A 91 1.58 13.37 -8.90
CA ILE A 91 1.29 11.99 -8.52
C ILE A 91 1.52 11.81 -7.03
N PHE A 92 0.49 11.31 -6.37
CA PHE A 92 0.52 10.89 -4.97
C PHE A 92 0.42 9.37 -4.89
N ILE A 93 0.90 8.78 -3.80
CA ILE A 93 0.87 7.34 -3.59
C ILE A 93 0.11 7.04 -2.31
N ILE A 94 -0.79 6.07 -2.37
CA ILE A 94 -1.48 5.48 -1.23
C ILE A 94 -1.03 4.04 -1.12
N GLY A 95 -0.52 3.62 0.03
CA GLY A 95 -0.07 2.25 0.22
C GLY A 95 -0.58 1.66 1.53
N GLN A 96 -1.18 0.46 1.46
CA GLN A 96 -1.63 -0.28 2.63
C GLN A 96 -0.66 -1.41 2.97
N SER A 97 -0.30 -1.55 4.25
CA SER A 97 0.55 -2.63 4.76
C SER A 97 1.89 -2.72 4.00
N MET A 98 2.22 -3.85 3.37
CA MET A 98 3.35 -4.00 2.45
C MET A 98 3.31 -2.94 1.33
N GLY A 99 2.13 -2.58 0.83
CA GLY A 99 1.98 -1.50 -0.16
C GLY A 99 2.48 -0.15 0.35
N GLY A 100 2.34 0.12 1.65
CA GLY A 100 2.92 1.28 2.32
C GLY A 100 4.45 1.22 2.33
N THR A 101 5.02 0.06 2.64
CA THR A 101 6.46 -0.19 2.61
C THR A 101 7.03 0.02 1.20
N LEU A 102 6.38 -0.54 0.17
CA LEU A 102 6.76 -0.33 -1.23
C LEU A 102 6.65 1.15 -1.64
N SER A 103 5.66 1.88 -1.11
CA SER A 103 5.48 3.32 -1.37
C SER A 103 6.65 4.16 -0.84
N LEU A 104 7.23 3.79 0.31
CA LEU A 104 8.44 4.41 0.85
C LEU A 104 9.64 4.23 -0.11
N TRP A 105 9.84 3.03 -0.64
CA TRP A 105 10.89 2.75 -1.62
C TRP A 105 10.67 3.50 -2.94
N LEU A 106 9.42 3.61 -3.38
CA LEU A 106 9.10 4.35 -4.60
C LEU A 106 9.34 5.86 -4.42
N ALA A 107 8.99 6.43 -3.25
CA ALA A 107 9.28 7.82 -2.91
C ALA A 107 10.78 8.11 -2.80
N LYS A 108 11.57 7.17 -2.23
CA LYS A 108 13.04 7.28 -2.24
C LYS A 108 13.60 7.36 -3.67
N LYS A 109 13.09 6.51 -4.57
CA LYS A 109 13.58 6.43 -5.96
C LYS A 109 13.14 7.62 -6.81
N ASN A 110 11.97 8.20 -6.52
CA ASN A 110 11.34 9.27 -7.30
C ASN A 110 11.01 10.47 -6.38
N PRO A 111 12.00 11.35 -6.13
CA PRO A 111 11.83 12.49 -5.22
C PRO A 111 10.77 13.51 -5.67
N GLU A 112 10.35 13.46 -6.94
CA GLU A 112 9.30 14.29 -7.52
C GLU A 112 7.87 13.86 -7.14
N ILE A 113 7.69 12.76 -6.43
CA ILE A 113 6.38 12.33 -5.92
C ILE A 113 5.82 13.41 -5.01
N ALA A 114 4.59 13.85 -5.29
CA ALA A 114 3.96 14.98 -4.64
C ALA A 114 3.63 14.74 -3.15
N GLY A 115 3.43 13.49 -2.77
CA GLY A 115 3.21 13.06 -1.38
C GLY A 115 2.86 11.58 -1.29
N ILE A 116 2.99 11.01 -0.09
CA ILE A 116 2.64 9.61 0.19
C ILE A 116 1.68 9.51 1.37
N MET A 117 0.75 8.56 1.29
CA MET A 117 -0.23 8.25 2.30
C MET A 117 -0.11 6.77 2.66
N LEU A 118 0.21 6.49 3.90
CA LEU A 118 0.54 5.14 4.38
C LEU A 118 -0.56 4.65 5.33
N ILE A 119 -1.20 3.54 4.99
CA ILE A 119 -2.25 2.92 5.79
C ILE A 119 -1.68 1.66 6.43
N ASN A 120 -1.52 1.64 7.75
CA ASN A 120 -1.00 0.51 8.52
C ASN A 120 0.29 -0.08 7.90
N ALA A 121 1.26 0.79 7.51
CA ALA A 121 2.45 0.38 6.76
C ALA A 121 3.33 -0.59 7.55
N ALA A 122 3.72 -1.69 6.93
CA ALA A 122 4.44 -2.79 7.58
C ALA A 122 5.96 -2.53 7.60
N LEU A 123 6.54 -2.44 8.81
CA LEU A 123 7.97 -2.57 9.05
C LEU A 123 8.29 -3.83 9.87
N THR A 124 7.33 -4.29 10.65
CA THR A 124 7.40 -5.54 11.42
C THR A 124 6.04 -6.22 11.41
N ILE A 125 6.04 -7.56 11.42
CA ILE A 125 4.85 -8.40 11.61
C ILE A 125 5.24 -9.48 12.62
N PRO A 126 4.97 -9.29 13.91
CA PRO A 126 5.45 -10.18 14.97
C PRO A 126 5.03 -11.65 14.80
N SER A 127 3.83 -11.87 14.27
CA SER A 127 3.33 -13.22 14.00
C SER A 127 4.15 -14.00 12.97
N LEU A 128 4.92 -13.32 12.11
CA LEU A 128 5.78 -13.94 11.10
C LEU A 128 7.24 -14.08 11.51
N GLU A 129 7.67 -13.48 12.63
CA GLU A 129 9.09 -13.50 13.05
C GLU A 129 9.63 -14.91 13.26
N HIS A 130 8.82 -15.80 13.83
CA HIS A 130 9.22 -17.19 14.08
C HIS A 130 9.44 -18.00 12.80
N LEU A 131 9.00 -17.51 11.64
CA LEU A 131 9.18 -18.15 10.34
C LEU A 131 10.51 -17.75 9.68
N GLN A 132 11.25 -16.80 10.24
CA GLN A 132 12.51 -16.35 9.68
C GLN A 132 13.50 -17.50 9.57
N ASN A 133 14.10 -17.64 8.39
CA ASN A 133 15.06 -18.71 8.06
C ASN A 133 14.51 -20.15 8.07
N LEU A 134 13.22 -20.36 8.20
CA LEU A 134 12.64 -21.70 8.06
C LEU A 134 12.52 -22.08 6.58
N SER A 135 12.94 -23.31 6.24
CA SER A 135 12.74 -23.88 4.91
C SER A 135 11.52 -24.82 4.82
N SER A 136 10.93 -25.11 5.95
CA SER A 136 9.76 -26.00 6.08
C SER A 136 8.84 -25.51 7.19
N PRO A 137 7.52 -25.63 7.04
CA PRO A 137 6.81 -26.13 5.85
C PRO A 137 6.93 -25.19 4.64
N ARG A 138 6.64 -25.68 3.44
CA ARG A 138 6.68 -24.84 2.20
C ARG A 138 5.59 -23.77 2.18
N TYR A 139 4.45 -24.07 2.77
CA TYR A 139 3.30 -23.16 2.89
C TYR A 139 2.78 -23.20 4.32
N ILE A 140 2.25 -22.08 4.79
CA ILE A 140 1.42 -22.03 5.99
C ILE A 140 -0.02 -21.73 5.58
N ASP A 141 -0.97 -22.19 6.37
CA ASP A 141 -2.37 -21.82 6.18
C ASP A 141 -2.53 -20.34 6.57
N GLU A 142 -3.30 -19.62 5.77
CA GLU A 142 -3.59 -18.22 6.00
C GLU A 142 -4.90 -18.08 6.75
N ASP A 143 -4.90 -17.28 7.81
CA ASP A 143 -6.09 -16.96 8.58
C ASP A 143 -7.00 -15.97 7.83
N HIS A 144 -8.14 -15.67 8.40
CA HIS A 144 -9.04 -14.66 7.86
C HIS A 144 -8.35 -13.29 7.90
N PRO A 145 -8.58 -12.43 6.89
CA PRO A 145 -8.10 -11.06 6.90
C PRO A 145 -8.53 -10.33 8.16
N ASP A 146 -7.63 -9.54 8.74
CA ASP A 146 -7.89 -8.74 9.94
C ASP A 146 -8.75 -7.52 9.61
N ILE A 147 -10.06 -7.75 9.53
CA ILE A 147 -11.12 -6.77 9.23
C ILE A 147 -12.17 -6.86 10.32
N LYS A 148 -12.56 -5.74 10.89
CA LYS A 148 -13.58 -5.66 11.94
C LYS A 148 -14.99 -5.84 11.37
N ASP A 149 -15.23 -5.34 10.17
CA ASP A 149 -16.49 -5.49 9.43
C ASP A 149 -16.60 -6.91 8.84
N GLN A 150 -17.31 -7.79 9.53
CA GLN A 150 -17.51 -9.18 9.10
C GLN A 150 -18.43 -9.34 7.88
N SER A 151 -19.01 -8.25 7.37
CA SER A 151 -19.85 -8.28 6.17
C SER A 151 -19.06 -8.20 4.85
N VAL A 152 -17.75 -7.90 4.92
CA VAL A 152 -16.89 -7.76 3.74
C VAL A 152 -16.00 -8.98 3.58
N TYR A 153 -15.58 -9.23 2.33
CA TYR A 153 -14.69 -10.32 1.97
C TYR A 153 -13.50 -9.79 1.18
N GLU A 154 -12.27 -10.10 1.62
CA GLU A 154 -11.07 -9.81 0.87
C GLU A 154 -10.67 -11.00 -0.02
N ILE A 155 -10.33 -10.73 -1.28
CA ILE A 155 -9.76 -11.72 -2.18
C ILE A 155 -8.30 -11.94 -1.80
N THR A 156 -8.03 -13.07 -1.16
CA THR A 156 -6.71 -13.52 -0.72
C THR A 156 -6.51 -15.00 -1.00
N TYR A 157 -5.32 -15.54 -0.72
CA TYR A 157 -5.03 -16.97 -0.83
C TYR A 157 -5.27 -17.66 0.51
N LYS A 158 -5.60 -18.96 0.46
CA LYS A 158 -5.73 -19.81 1.66
C LYS A 158 -4.38 -20.29 2.21
N LYS A 159 -3.31 -20.08 1.46
CA LYS A 159 -1.95 -20.50 1.84
C LYS A 159 -0.95 -19.40 1.50
N ALA A 160 -0.06 -19.12 2.44
CA ALA A 160 1.06 -18.22 2.25
C ALA A 160 2.35 -19.02 2.01
N PRO A 161 3.05 -18.81 0.87
CA PRO A 161 4.34 -19.43 0.64
C PRO A 161 5.40 -18.88 1.61
N ILE A 162 6.15 -19.75 2.27
CA ILE A 162 7.25 -19.33 3.16
C ILE A 162 8.29 -18.47 2.43
N HIS A 163 8.59 -18.81 1.17
CA HIS A 163 9.48 -17.97 0.36
C HIS A 163 8.97 -16.52 0.24
N ALA A 164 7.67 -16.33 -0.04
CA ALA A 164 7.11 -14.99 -0.17
C ALA A 164 7.10 -14.23 1.18
N ILE A 165 6.88 -14.94 2.30
CA ILE A 165 7.00 -14.36 3.64
C ILE A 165 8.45 -13.89 3.88
N HIS A 166 9.46 -14.66 3.51
CA HIS A 166 10.85 -14.25 3.62
C HIS A 166 11.17 -13.03 2.76
N GLU A 167 10.59 -12.94 1.57
CA GLU A 167 10.75 -11.75 0.72
C GLU A 167 10.11 -10.51 1.35
N LEU A 168 8.93 -10.66 1.97
CA LEU A 168 8.30 -9.59 2.75
C LEU A 168 9.18 -9.17 3.94
N GLN A 169 9.72 -10.13 4.70
CA GLN A 169 10.63 -9.85 5.82
C GLN A 169 11.88 -9.10 5.34
N LYS A 170 12.52 -9.53 4.25
CA LYS A 170 13.67 -8.82 3.65
C LYS A 170 13.33 -7.37 3.27
N LEU A 171 12.15 -7.14 2.70
CA LEU A 171 11.68 -5.79 2.36
C LEU A 171 11.53 -4.95 3.62
N MET A 172 10.87 -5.47 4.66
CA MET A 172 10.66 -4.80 5.93
C MET A 172 11.98 -4.47 6.63
N ASP A 173 12.89 -5.44 6.76
CA ASP A 173 14.19 -5.29 7.43
C ASP A 173 15.07 -4.22 6.79
N ARG A 174 14.97 -4.04 5.48
CA ARG A 174 15.76 -3.04 4.73
C ARG A 174 15.18 -1.64 4.77
N THR A 175 13.89 -1.51 5.06
CA THR A 175 13.15 -0.24 4.95
C THR A 175 13.58 0.82 5.97
N PRO A 176 13.88 0.53 7.25
CA PRO A 176 14.36 1.53 8.20
C PRO A 176 15.58 2.33 7.71
N ALA A 177 16.50 1.69 6.98
CA ALA A 177 17.71 2.33 6.48
C ALA A 177 17.45 3.43 5.42
N ILE A 178 16.30 3.43 4.78
CA ILE A 178 15.97 4.41 3.73
C ILE A 178 15.12 5.58 4.23
N LEU A 179 14.56 5.51 5.42
CA LEU A 179 13.57 6.50 5.90
C LEU A 179 14.11 7.94 5.86
N LYS A 180 15.36 8.15 6.29
CA LYS A 180 16.00 9.48 6.26
C LYS A 180 16.15 10.07 4.85
N SER A 181 16.04 9.29 3.80
CA SER A 181 16.11 9.79 2.42
C SER A 181 14.77 10.31 1.90
N ILE A 182 13.68 10.09 2.63
CA ILE A 182 12.32 10.45 2.20
C ILE A 182 11.99 11.86 2.70
N LYS A 183 11.73 12.76 1.75
CA LYS A 183 11.50 14.19 2.01
C LYS A 183 10.14 14.69 1.55
N CYS A 184 9.43 13.92 0.71
CA CYS A 184 8.09 14.28 0.26
C CYS A 184 7.11 14.37 1.44
N PRO A 185 6.03 15.16 1.33
CA PRO A 185 4.95 15.19 2.31
C PRO A 185 4.39 13.80 2.59
N ILE A 186 4.02 13.53 3.84
CA ILE A 186 3.53 12.23 4.25
C ILE A 186 2.32 12.34 5.18
N LEU A 187 1.32 11.51 4.91
CA LEU A 187 0.21 11.22 5.81
C LEU A 187 0.33 9.78 6.29
N GLY A 188 0.57 9.58 7.58
CA GLY A 188 0.45 8.30 8.25
C GLY A 188 -0.98 8.08 8.70
N ILE A 189 -1.55 6.93 8.38
CA ILE A 189 -2.87 6.50 8.81
C ILE A 189 -2.67 5.15 9.50
N LYS A 190 -3.07 5.05 10.78
CA LYS A 190 -2.94 3.81 11.55
C LYS A 190 -4.23 3.47 12.28
N SER A 191 -4.55 2.20 12.35
CA SER A 191 -5.61 1.70 13.21
C SER A 191 -5.14 1.74 14.68
N ALA A 192 -6.02 2.12 15.60
CA ALA A 192 -5.74 2.06 17.03
C ALA A 192 -5.52 0.61 17.49
N ILE A 193 -6.25 -0.33 16.86
CA ILE A 193 -6.12 -1.77 17.04
C ILE A 193 -5.79 -2.40 15.69
N ASP A 194 -4.61 -3.01 15.60
CA ASP A 194 -4.13 -3.74 14.43
C ASP A 194 -3.47 -5.02 14.95
N HIS A 195 -3.99 -6.19 14.57
CA HIS A 195 -3.50 -7.49 15.07
C HIS A 195 -2.38 -8.08 14.19
N VAL A 196 -2.04 -7.41 13.08
CA VAL A 196 -1.01 -7.85 12.13
C VAL A 196 0.23 -6.98 12.21
N VAL A 197 0.07 -5.67 12.01
CA VAL A 197 1.16 -4.68 12.02
C VAL A 197 1.01 -3.79 13.25
N PRO A 198 1.99 -3.79 14.18
CA PRO A 198 1.94 -2.89 15.34
C PRO A 198 1.73 -1.43 14.92
N PRO A 199 0.74 -0.71 15.48
CA PRO A 199 0.49 0.71 15.14
C PRO A 199 1.72 1.61 15.30
N GLN A 200 2.67 1.20 16.15
CA GLN A 200 3.95 1.86 16.38
C GLN A 200 4.84 1.91 15.13
N ASN A 201 4.62 1.04 14.14
CA ASN A 201 5.34 1.11 12.87
C ASN A 201 5.12 2.45 12.16
N THR A 202 3.89 2.95 12.15
CA THR A 202 3.56 4.27 11.59
C THR A 202 4.25 5.39 12.37
N ASP A 203 4.26 5.33 13.71
CA ASP A 203 4.96 6.31 14.55
C ASP A 203 6.46 6.30 14.27
N PHE A 204 7.06 5.11 14.16
CA PHE A 204 8.48 4.95 13.83
C PHE A 204 8.82 5.53 12.45
N ILE A 205 8.00 5.26 11.43
CA ILE A 205 8.19 5.85 10.09
C ILE A 205 8.19 7.37 10.18
N LEU A 206 7.13 7.97 10.78
CA LEU A 206 6.99 9.42 10.89
C LEU A 206 8.11 10.08 11.69
N ALA A 207 8.64 9.41 12.72
CA ALA A 207 9.76 9.90 13.51
C ALA A 207 11.08 9.92 12.74
N ASN A 208 11.28 8.98 11.80
CA ASN A 208 12.57 8.75 11.16
C ASN A 208 12.70 9.30 9.73
N ILE A 209 11.62 9.79 9.10
CA ILE A 209 11.71 10.44 7.78
C ILE A 209 12.09 11.93 7.91
N GLU A 210 12.70 12.48 6.86
CA GLU A 210 13.11 13.90 6.81
C GLU A 210 12.05 14.82 6.15
N SER A 211 10.83 14.35 5.96
CA SER A 211 9.73 15.20 5.50
C SER A 211 9.46 16.34 6.48
N LYS A 212 9.25 17.55 5.95
CA LYS A 212 8.82 18.72 6.73
C LYS A 212 7.31 18.78 6.94
N ASN A 213 6.54 18.07 6.13
CA ASN A 213 5.08 17.99 6.23
C ASN A 213 4.69 16.56 6.57
N LYS A 214 4.40 16.32 7.84
CA LYS A 214 4.02 15.03 8.41
C LYS A 214 2.68 15.16 9.11
N GLN A 215 1.75 14.31 8.74
CA GLN A 215 0.43 14.24 9.38
C GLN A 215 0.16 12.81 9.86
N LEU A 216 -0.64 12.66 10.90
CA LEU A 216 -1.05 11.39 11.47
C LEU A 216 -2.56 11.37 11.68
N ILE A 217 -3.19 10.30 11.24
CA ILE A 217 -4.60 9.97 11.52
C ILE A 217 -4.63 8.63 12.24
N VAL A 218 -5.44 8.55 13.29
CA VAL A 218 -5.74 7.31 14.01
C VAL A 218 -7.16 6.88 13.67
N LEU A 219 -7.32 5.63 13.27
CA LEU A 219 -8.61 5.00 12.96
C LEU A 219 -9.07 4.21 14.19
N GLU A 220 -10.18 4.63 14.80
CA GLU A 220 -10.66 4.05 16.07
C GLU A 220 -11.55 2.81 15.85
N ASN A 221 -12.04 2.61 14.63
CA ASN A 221 -13.06 1.59 14.36
C ASN A 221 -12.69 0.63 13.22
N SER A 222 -11.40 0.47 12.94
CA SER A 222 -10.89 -0.43 11.90
C SER A 222 -9.71 -1.22 12.41
N TYR A 223 -9.51 -2.43 11.85
CA TYR A 223 -8.36 -3.28 12.06
C TYR A 223 -7.34 -3.11 10.91
N HIS A 224 -6.49 -4.13 10.66
CA HIS A 224 -5.36 -4.03 9.75
C HIS A 224 -5.75 -3.64 8.32
N VAL A 225 -6.76 -4.32 7.72
CA VAL A 225 -7.20 -4.04 6.34
C VAL A 225 -8.20 -2.88 6.33
N ALA A 226 -7.78 -1.72 6.86
CA ALA A 226 -8.63 -0.57 7.12
C ALA A 226 -9.29 0.01 5.86
N SER A 227 -8.71 -0.22 4.68
CA SER A 227 -9.30 0.20 3.39
C SER A 227 -10.63 -0.48 3.07
N MET A 228 -10.94 -1.60 3.73
CA MET A 228 -12.21 -2.34 3.58
C MET A 228 -13.11 -2.21 4.81
N ASP A 229 -12.61 -1.64 5.90
CA ASP A 229 -13.25 -1.64 7.20
C ASP A 229 -14.13 -0.38 7.43
N PHE A 230 -14.62 -0.20 8.64
CA PHE A 230 -15.59 0.84 9.00
C PHE A 230 -15.08 2.26 8.76
N ASP A 231 -13.78 2.53 8.96
CA ASP A 231 -13.18 3.86 8.75
C ASP A 231 -12.75 4.13 7.30
N LYS A 232 -13.12 3.30 6.32
CA LYS A 232 -12.73 3.48 4.91
C LYS A 232 -13.08 4.86 4.34
N MET A 233 -14.20 5.47 4.77
CA MET A 233 -14.54 6.84 4.35
C MET A 233 -13.67 7.89 5.03
N THR A 234 -13.26 7.68 6.28
CA THR A 234 -12.29 8.54 6.97
C THR A 234 -10.96 8.56 6.21
N ILE A 235 -10.50 7.39 5.72
CA ILE A 235 -9.31 7.28 4.87
C ILE A 235 -9.47 8.10 3.59
N VAL A 236 -10.60 7.94 2.87
CA VAL A 236 -10.89 8.70 1.64
C VAL A 236 -10.82 10.20 1.89
N ASN A 237 -11.52 10.68 2.92
CA ASN A 237 -11.60 12.10 3.24
C ASN A 237 -10.24 12.67 3.65
N SER A 238 -9.46 11.92 4.46
CA SER A 238 -8.13 12.33 4.89
C SER A 238 -7.14 12.39 3.72
N CYS A 239 -7.18 11.40 2.83
CA CYS A 239 -6.37 11.40 1.61
C CYS A 239 -6.73 12.58 0.70
N HIS A 240 -8.03 12.82 0.49
CA HIS A 240 -8.49 13.95 -0.31
C HIS A 240 -8.02 15.28 0.27
N GLN A 241 -8.24 15.51 1.57
CA GLN A 241 -7.83 16.74 2.23
C GLN A 241 -6.31 16.97 2.15
N PHE A 242 -5.51 15.92 2.40
CA PHE A 242 -4.05 15.99 2.29
C PHE A 242 -3.59 16.40 0.88
N VAL A 243 -4.19 15.81 -0.16
CA VAL A 243 -3.90 16.18 -1.56
C VAL A 243 -4.27 17.62 -1.83
N GLN A 244 -5.47 18.07 -1.42
CA GLN A 244 -5.93 19.45 -1.66
C GLN A 244 -5.04 20.48 -0.95
N ASP A 245 -4.64 20.23 0.29
CA ASP A 245 -3.77 21.12 1.05
C ASP A 245 -2.42 21.31 0.35
N LEU A 246 -1.82 20.24 -0.14
CA LEU A 246 -0.54 20.30 -0.85
C LEU A 246 -0.63 21.01 -2.20
N LEU A 247 -1.70 20.78 -2.95
CA LEU A 247 -1.94 21.49 -4.21
C LEU A 247 -2.18 22.97 -3.99
N HIS A 248 -2.86 23.35 -2.91
CA HIS A 248 -3.06 24.76 -2.53
C HIS A 248 -1.72 25.42 -2.18
N GLN A 249 -0.91 24.79 -1.34
CA GLN A 249 0.44 25.27 -0.99
C GLN A 249 1.33 25.44 -2.23
N LYS A 250 1.29 24.47 -3.16
CA LYS A 250 2.04 24.54 -4.42
C LYS A 250 1.60 25.72 -5.31
N LYS A 251 0.29 26.04 -5.33
CA LYS A 251 -0.23 27.20 -6.07
C LYS A 251 0.23 28.50 -5.44
N GLN A 252 0.17 28.64 -4.12
CA GLN A 252 0.63 29.83 -3.42
C GLN A 252 2.12 30.11 -3.67
N ALA A 253 2.98 29.09 -3.54
CA ALA A 253 4.43 29.22 -3.77
C ALA A 253 4.83 29.54 -5.23
N ARG A 254 3.90 29.51 -6.19
CA ARG A 254 4.13 29.93 -7.59
C ARG A 254 3.73 31.37 -7.86
N ILE A 255 3.02 31.99 -6.94
CA ILE A 255 2.51 33.38 -7.06
C ILE A 255 3.45 34.35 -6.35
N GLU A 256 4.22 33.90 -5.37
CA GLU A 256 5.32 34.60 -4.71
C GLU A 256 6.62 34.52 -5.55
#